data_f4edbe4ed236c827fe7692b3046f9988
#
_entry.id   f4edbe4ed236c827fe7692b3046f9988
#
_cell.length_a   1.000
_cell.length_b   1.000
_cell.length_c   1.000
_cell.angle_alpha   90.00
_cell.angle_beta   90.00
_cell.angle_gamma   90.00
#
_symmetry.space_group_name_H-M   'P 1'
#
loop_
_entity.id
_entity.type
_entity.pdbx_description
1 polymer ?
#
loop_
_entity_poly.entity_id
_entity_poly.type
_entity_poly.pdbx_seq_one_letter_code
_entity_poly.pdbx_strand_id
1 'polypeptide(L)' 'MTSTAMMKRILTSMPEHAISIPALAAKMGRPEGRLRHDLVEMSELGLVEKMEIDEIGKHFSKRRVGWRRVVRLRPTGNHK' A
#
# COMPACT_ATOMS: atom_id res chain seq x y z
N MET A 1 -11.31 -4.60 12.87
CA MET A 1 -11.50 -3.39 12.04
C MET A 1 -10.38 -2.39 12.24
N THR A 2 -9.86 -1.87 11.15
CA THR A 2 -8.81 -0.86 11.22
C THR A 2 -9.42 0.51 11.49
N SER A 3 -8.88 1.21 12.48
CA SER A 3 -9.39 2.55 12.81
C SER A 3 -9.03 3.55 11.72
N THR A 4 -9.81 4.61 11.63
CA THR A 4 -9.53 5.68 10.67
C THR A 4 -8.17 6.32 10.93
N ALA A 5 -7.81 6.50 12.21
CA ALA A 5 -6.51 7.05 12.57
C ALA A 5 -5.37 6.16 12.08
N MET A 6 -5.51 4.84 12.20
CA MET A 6 -4.50 3.92 11.72
C MET A 6 -4.41 3.93 10.20
N MET A 7 -5.55 4.00 9.51
CA MET A 7 -5.57 4.10 8.05
C MET A 7 -4.81 5.33 7.58
N LYS A 8 -5.02 6.48 8.24
CA LYS A 8 -4.30 7.71 7.92
C LYS A 8 -2.80 7.55 8.13
N ARG A 9 -2.39 6.91 9.22
CA ARG A 9 -0.97 6.67 9.50
C ARG A 9 -0.34 5.80 8.42
N ILE A 10 -1.05 4.76 8.00
CA ILE A 10 -0.56 3.87 6.95
C ILE A 10 -0.40 4.65 5.65
N LEU A 11 -1.41 5.40 5.26
CA LEU A 11 -1.35 6.19 4.02
C LEU A 11 -0.21 7.21 4.06
N THR A 12 -0.03 7.87 5.19
CA THR A 12 1.04 8.85 5.36
C THR A 12 2.42 8.20 5.27
N SER A 13 2.54 6.95 5.74
CA SER A 13 3.80 6.23 5.73
C SER A 13 4.13 5.62 4.37
N MET A 14 3.13 5.46 3.51
CA MET A 14 3.34 4.86 2.19
C MET A 14 3.99 5.85 1.23
N PRO A 15 5.04 5.41 0.50
CA PRO A 15 5.62 6.26 -0.53
C PRO A 15 4.72 6.33 -1.76
N GLU A 16 5.12 7.14 -2.74
CA GLU A 16 4.34 7.26 -3.98
C GLU A 16 4.42 6.00 -4.83
N HIS A 17 5.51 5.26 -4.71
CA HIS A 17 5.66 4.00 -5.43
C HIS A 17 5.14 2.84 -4.57
N ALA A 18 5.00 1.67 -5.19
CA ALA A 18 4.55 0.49 -4.47
C ALA A 18 5.58 0.05 -3.43
N ILE A 19 5.11 -0.41 -2.29
CA ILE A 19 5.98 -0.86 -1.20
C ILE A 19 5.50 -2.23 -0.70
N SER A 20 6.43 -3.09 -0.36
CA SER A 20 6.10 -4.43 0.15
C SER A 20 5.66 -4.32 1.61
N ILE A 21 4.91 -5.35 2.07
CA ILE A 21 4.45 -5.38 3.46
C ILE A 21 5.63 -5.40 4.44
N PRO A 22 6.68 -6.24 4.24
CA PRO A 22 7.81 -6.21 5.17
C PRO A 22 8.47 -4.84 5.27
N ALA A 23 8.63 -4.16 4.15
CA ALA A 23 9.27 -2.83 4.14
C ALA A 23 8.40 -1.81 4.86
N LEU A 24 7.09 -1.82 4.60
CA LEU A 24 6.18 -0.89 5.25
C LEU A 24 6.07 -1.19 6.74
N ALA A 25 6.01 -2.46 7.10
CA ALA A 25 5.95 -2.88 8.50
C ALA A 25 7.17 -2.39 9.27
N ALA A 26 8.36 -2.55 8.69
CA ALA A 26 9.59 -2.06 9.30
C ALA A 26 9.57 -0.54 9.46
N LYS A 27 9.08 0.16 8.44
CA LYS A 27 9.00 1.63 8.48
C LYS A 27 8.07 2.12 9.57
N MET A 28 6.96 1.42 9.80
CA MET A 28 5.95 1.81 10.78
C MET A 28 6.16 1.20 12.15
N GLY A 29 7.02 0.19 12.28
CA GLY A 29 7.17 -0.55 13.52
C GLY A 29 5.92 -1.35 13.86
N ARG A 30 5.25 -1.90 12.85
CA ARG A 30 3.99 -2.62 13.02
C ARG A 30 4.14 -4.07 12.54
N PRO A 31 3.53 -5.06 13.23
CA PRO A 31 3.61 -6.45 12.79
C PRO A 31 3.07 -6.64 11.38
N GLU A 32 3.75 -7.46 10.57
CA GLU A 32 3.37 -7.69 9.18
C GLU A 32 1.95 -8.26 9.04
N GLY A 33 1.59 -9.19 9.90
CA GLY A 33 0.26 -9.80 9.84
C GLY A 33 -0.86 -8.80 10.05
N ARG A 34 -0.66 -7.89 10.99
CA ARG A 34 -1.64 -6.83 11.24
C ARG A 34 -1.69 -5.84 10.10
N LEU A 35 -0.52 -5.47 9.58
CA LEU A 35 -0.46 -4.54 8.46
C LEU A 35 -1.12 -5.13 7.22
N ARG A 36 -0.89 -6.43 6.97
CA ARG A 36 -1.54 -7.10 5.84
C ARG A 36 -3.06 -7.03 5.95
N HIS A 37 -3.58 -7.32 7.13
CA HIS A 37 -5.02 -7.24 7.39
C HIS A 37 -5.54 -5.83 7.15
N ASP A 38 -4.82 -4.83 7.65
CA ASP A 38 -5.19 -3.43 7.47
C ASP A 38 -5.21 -3.04 5.99
N LEU A 39 -4.18 -3.45 5.24
CA LEU A 39 -4.10 -3.13 3.82
C LEU A 39 -5.20 -3.80 3.01
N VAL A 40 -5.55 -5.04 3.34
CA VAL A 40 -6.66 -5.72 2.67
C VAL A 40 -7.96 -4.95 2.90
N GLU A 41 -8.20 -4.55 4.13
CA GLU A 41 -9.39 -3.76 4.46
C GLU A 41 -9.40 -2.42 3.72
N MET A 42 -8.26 -1.74 3.69
CA MET A 42 -8.14 -0.48 2.98
C MET A 42 -8.31 -0.64 1.48
N SER A 43 -7.87 -1.76 0.92
CA SER A 43 -8.06 -2.00 -0.52
C SER A 43 -9.54 -2.20 -0.86
N GLU A 44 -10.30 -2.81 0.05
CA GLU A 44 -11.73 -2.94 -0.12
C GLU A 44 -12.45 -1.60 -0.09
N LEU A 45 -11.87 -0.64 0.63
CA LEU A 45 -12.38 0.72 0.68
C LEU A 45 -11.88 1.59 -0.48
N GLY A 46 -10.99 1.05 -1.33
CA GLY A 46 -10.47 1.78 -2.46
C GLY A 46 -9.36 2.76 -2.13
N LEU A 47 -8.74 2.64 -0.95
CA LEU A 47 -7.70 3.57 -0.50
C LEU A 47 -6.31 3.15 -0.95
N VAL A 48 -6.08 1.85 -1.09
CA VAL A 48 -4.80 1.31 -1.55
C VAL A 48 -5.08 0.23 -2.58
N GLU A 49 -4.08 -0.09 -3.37
CA GLU A 49 -4.20 -1.18 -4.34
C GLU A 49 -3.00 -2.10 -4.22
N LYS A 50 -3.26 -3.37 -4.45
CA LYS A 50 -2.25 -4.41 -4.45
C LYS A 50 -1.72 -4.58 -5.87
N MET A 51 -0.41 -4.71 -6.00
CA MET A 51 0.20 -4.88 -7.30
C MET A 51 1.43 -5.75 -7.20
N GLU A 52 1.86 -6.30 -8.33
CA GLU A 52 3.09 -7.06 -8.38
C GLU A 52 4.26 -6.12 -8.58
N ILE A 53 5.32 -6.35 -7.80
CA ILE A 53 6.56 -5.61 -7.91
C ILE A 53 7.63 -6.58 -8.38
N ASP A 54 8.34 -6.23 -9.44
CA ASP A 54 9.48 -7.01 -9.88
C ASP A 54 10.71 -6.61 -9.09
N GLU A 55 11.23 -7.54 -8.30
CA GLU A 55 12.52 -7.36 -7.66
C GLU A 55 13.54 -8.11 -8.47
N ILE A 56 14.50 -7.38 -9.00
CA ILE A 56 15.60 -7.99 -9.76
C ILE A 56 16.74 -8.25 -8.80
N GLY A 57 16.96 -9.53 -8.48
CA GLY A 57 18.11 -9.94 -7.71
C GLY A 57 19.29 -10.23 -8.63
N LYS A 58 20.46 -10.48 -8.04
CA LYS A 58 21.68 -10.75 -8.80
C LYS A 58 21.60 -12.00 -9.67
N HIS A 59 20.78 -12.95 -9.28
CA HIS A 59 20.70 -14.25 -9.95
C HIS A 59 19.33 -14.61 -10.47
N PHE A 60 18.32 -13.86 -10.09
CA PHE A 60 16.94 -14.15 -10.51
C PHE A 60 16.05 -12.94 -10.25
N SER A 61 14.96 -12.88 -10.96
CA SER A 61 13.92 -11.90 -10.67
C SER A 61 12.85 -12.55 -9.79
N LYS A 62 12.50 -11.89 -8.72
CA LYS A 62 11.42 -12.32 -7.84
C LYS A 62 10.24 -11.39 -8.00
N ARG A 63 9.08 -11.99 -8.18
CA ARG A 63 7.85 -11.22 -8.13
C ARG A 63 7.40 -11.15 -6.69
N ARG A 64 7.18 -9.94 -6.22
CA ARG A 64 6.65 -9.70 -4.88
C ARG A 64 5.39 -8.87 -4.98
N VAL A 65 4.55 -9.01 -3.96
CA VAL A 65 3.35 -8.21 -3.86
C VAL A 65 3.70 -6.91 -3.17
N GLY A 66 3.32 -5.81 -3.79
CA GLY A 66 3.46 -4.49 -3.21
C GLY A 66 2.11 -3.81 -3.11
N TRP A 67 2.09 -2.74 -2.36
CA TRP A 67 0.88 -1.94 -2.13
C TRP A 67 1.21 -0.48 -2.35
N ARG A 68 0.28 0.24 -2.93
CA ARG A 68 0.44 1.68 -3.11
C ARG A 68 -0.87 2.39 -2.85
N ARG A 69 -0.78 3.67 -2.58
CA ARG A 69 -1.96 4.50 -2.40
C ARG A 69 -2.66 4.67 -3.75
N VAL A 70 -3.98 4.61 -3.70
CA VAL A 70 -4.77 4.93 -4.89
C VAL A 70 -4.86 6.44 -4.97
N VAL A 71 -4.20 7.01 -5.96
CA VAL A 71 -4.30 8.44 -6.22
C VAL A 71 -5.39 8.60 -7.26
N ARG A 72 -6.56 9.03 -6.81
CA ARG A 72 -7.61 9.38 -7.75
C ARG A 72 -7.38 10.79 -8.20
N LEU A 73 -6.96 10.91 -9.43
CA LEU A 73 -7.07 12.18 -10.10
C LEU A 73 -8.55 12.42 -10.25
N ARG A 74 -9.06 13.37 -9.51
CA ARG A 74 -10.42 13.78 -9.72
C ARG A 74 -10.56 14.24 -11.15
N PRO A 75 -11.51 13.70 -11.90
CA PRO A 75 -11.92 14.38 -13.09
C PRO A 75 -12.48 15.72 -12.59
N THR A 76 -11.75 16.76 -12.81
CA THR A 76 -12.26 18.08 -12.54
C THR A 76 -13.43 18.25 -13.46
N GLY A 77 -14.21 18.24 -12.97
CA GLY A 77 -15.27 18.18 -13.67
C GLY A 77 -15.48 18.62 -14.95
N ASN A 78 -14.61 18.17 -14.57
CA ASN A 78 -14.91 18.34 -15.14
C ASN A 78 -15.33 18.61 -15.60
N HIS A 79 -15.31 18.52 -15.54
CA HIS A 79 -15.81 18.78 -15.80
C HIS A 79 -16.25 19.08 -16.31
N LYS A 80 -16.32 19.14 -16.47
CA LYS A 80 -16.87 19.34 -16.78
C LYS A 80 -17.07 19.59 -17.14
#